data_7dd518cc0a720e35d61cbbfa595d0be0
#
_entry.id   7dd518cc0a720e35d61cbbfa595d0be0
#
_cell.length_a   1.000
_cell.length_b   1.000
_cell.length_c   1.000
_cell.angle_alpha   90.00
_cell.angle_beta   90.00
_cell.angle_gamma   90.00
#
_symmetry.space_group_name_H-M   'P 1'
#
loop_
_entity.id
_entity.type
_entity.pdbx_description
1 polymer ?
#
loop_
_entity_poly.entity_id
_entity_poly.type
_entity_poly.pdbx_seq_one_letter_code
_entity_poly.pdbx_strand_id
1 'polypeptide(L)'
;LGAKAEVDLRGMTTDEAELTLAQFLDRAMVSNLTQVTVIHGKGTGAVRKAVHAYLKRCKGVASFRLGRYGEGEDGVTIVELS
;
A
#
# COMPACT_ATOMS: atom_id res chain seq x y z
N LEU A 1 0.18 9.25 -18.15
CA LEU A 1 -1.03 9.64 -18.02
C LEU A 1 -1.86 8.82 -17.11
N GLY A 2 -1.95 9.09 -15.91
CA GLY A 2 -2.94 8.57 -15.05
C GLY A 2 -2.99 7.07 -14.89
N ALA A 3 -1.92 6.36 -15.13
CA ALA A 3 -1.87 4.97 -14.76
C ALA A 3 -2.04 4.95 -13.25
N LYS A 4 -3.13 4.33 -12.78
CA LYS A 4 -3.32 4.18 -11.36
C LYS A 4 -2.22 3.32 -10.83
N ALA A 5 -1.42 3.86 -9.95
CA ALA A 5 -0.40 3.10 -9.27
C ALA A 5 -1.06 2.41 -8.10
N GLU A 6 -1.45 1.16 -8.28
CA GLU A 6 -2.03 0.39 -7.20
C GLU A 6 -1.52 -1.04 -7.20
N VAL A 7 -1.51 -1.64 -6.03
CA VAL A 7 -1.12 -3.03 -5.85
C VAL A 7 -2.21 -3.73 -5.05
N ASP A 8 -2.56 -4.94 -5.47
CA ASP A 8 -3.60 -5.73 -4.82
C ASP A 8 -2.93 -6.88 -4.06
N LEU A 9 -3.02 -6.82 -2.74
CA LEU A 9 -2.42 -7.80 -1.85
C LEU A 9 -3.43 -8.77 -1.25
N ARG A 10 -4.69 -8.69 -1.71
CA ARG A 10 -5.75 -9.55 -1.16
C ARG A 10 -5.43 -11.01 -1.42
N GLY A 11 -5.70 -11.84 -0.43
CA GLY A 11 -5.47 -13.28 -0.53
C GLY A 11 -4.03 -13.71 -0.29
N MET A 12 -3.13 -12.79 -0.05
CA MET A 12 -1.73 -13.11 0.21
C MET A 12 -1.51 -13.39 1.69
N THR A 13 -0.48 -14.18 1.99
CA THR A 13 0.00 -14.30 3.36
C THR A 13 0.68 -12.98 3.74
N THR A 14 0.91 -12.75 5.04
CA THR A 14 1.56 -11.51 5.47
C THR A 14 2.97 -11.39 4.89
N ASP A 15 3.71 -12.49 4.79
CA ASP A 15 5.06 -12.49 4.22
C ASP A 15 5.03 -12.16 2.73
N GLU A 16 4.10 -12.77 2.00
CA GLU A 16 3.94 -12.48 0.57
C GLU A 16 3.55 -11.02 0.33
N ALA A 17 2.64 -10.53 1.17
CA ALA A 17 2.16 -9.15 1.04
C ALA A 17 3.29 -8.16 1.29
N GLU A 18 4.12 -8.41 2.30
CA GLU A 18 5.24 -7.52 2.61
C GLU A 18 6.25 -7.48 1.47
N LEU A 19 6.59 -8.65 0.92
CA LEU A 19 7.54 -8.71 -0.19
C LEU A 19 6.99 -8.01 -1.44
N THR A 20 5.73 -8.31 -1.76
CA THR A 20 5.09 -7.70 -2.94
C THR A 20 5.00 -6.18 -2.78
N LEU A 21 4.65 -5.72 -1.57
CA LEU A 21 4.58 -4.30 -1.28
C LEU A 21 5.94 -3.62 -1.44
N ALA A 22 6.99 -4.24 -0.91
CA ALA A 22 8.34 -3.70 -1.01
C ALA A 22 8.77 -3.53 -2.47
N GLN A 23 8.53 -4.54 -3.29
CA GLN A 23 8.87 -4.48 -4.71
C GLN A 23 8.04 -3.41 -5.44
N PHE A 24 6.77 -3.32 -5.10
CA PHE A 24 5.89 -2.33 -5.71
C PHE A 24 6.33 -0.90 -5.35
N LEU A 25 6.64 -0.66 -4.09
CA LEU A 25 7.08 0.67 -3.65
C LEU A 25 8.41 1.07 -4.29
N ASP A 26 9.34 0.12 -4.44
CA ASP A 26 10.60 0.41 -5.11
C ASP A 26 10.37 0.90 -6.53
N ARG A 27 9.49 0.22 -7.28
CA ARG A 27 9.18 0.64 -8.65
C ARG A 27 8.46 1.98 -8.68
N ALA A 28 7.57 2.21 -7.73
CA ALA A 28 6.84 3.47 -7.65
C ALA A 28 7.79 4.64 -7.39
N MET A 29 8.75 4.46 -6.51
CA MET A 29 9.74 5.49 -6.19
C MET A 29 10.66 5.78 -7.38
N VAL A 30 11.10 4.74 -8.08
CA VAL A 30 11.93 4.91 -9.29
C VAL A 30 11.14 5.67 -10.35
N SER A 31 9.84 5.47 -10.42
CA SER A 31 8.98 6.16 -11.39
C SER A 31 8.55 7.55 -10.92
N ASN A 32 9.04 8.00 -9.78
CA ASN A 32 8.72 9.33 -9.22
C ASN A 32 7.23 9.52 -8.95
N LEU A 33 6.52 8.46 -8.60
CA LEU A 33 5.13 8.58 -8.21
C LEU A 33 5.05 9.23 -6.83
N THR A 34 4.02 10.06 -6.64
CA THR A 34 3.83 10.77 -5.37
C THR A 34 2.78 10.12 -4.49
N GLN A 35 1.91 9.31 -5.07
CA GLN A 35 0.85 8.66 -4.31
C GLN A 35 0.57 7.30 -4.93
N VAL A 36 0.37 6.30 -4.08
CA VAL A 36 -0.01 4.96 -4.53
C VAL A 36 -1.12 4.41 -3.65
N THR A 37 -1.82 3.40 -4.17
CA THR A 37 -2.93 2.75 -3.49
C THR A 37 -2.57 1.31 -3.22
N VAL A 38 -2.75 0.87 -1.97
CA VAL A 38 -2.48 -0.51 -1.55
C VAL A 38 -3.80 -1.15 -1.15
N ILE A 39 -4.21 -2.18 -1.88
CA ILE A 39 -5.46 -2.89 -1.63
C ILE A 39 -5.13 -4.12 -0.80
N HIS A 40 -5.45 -4.08 0.49
CA HIS A 40 -5.17 -5.20 1.39
C HIS A 40 -6.44 -5.94 1.79
N GLY A 41 -7.59 -5.37 1.51
CA GLY A 41 -8.86 -5.98 1.86
C GLY A 41 -9.25 -5.72 3.30
N LYS A 42 -10.46 -6.12 3.63
CA LYS A 42 -11.02 -5.90 4.97
C LYS A 42 -10.81 -7.10 5.89
N GLY A 43 -11.03 -8.29 5.42
CA GLY A 43 -10.78 -9.58 6.08
C GLY A 43 -10.56 -9.54 7.60
N THR A 44 -9.55 -10.28 8.06
CA THR A 44 -9.18 -10.31 9.48
C THR A 44 -8.34 -9.10 9.90
N GLY A 45 -7.85 -8.34 8.94
CA GLY A 45 -6.94 -7.22 9.21
C GLY A 45 -5.48 -7.62 9.30
N ALA A 46 -5.14 -8.89 9.11
CA ALA A 46 -3.76 -9.35 9.21
C ALA A 46 -2.86 -8.71 8.16
N VAL A 47 -3.29 -8.70 6.90
CA VAL A 47 -2.51 -8.09 5.82
C VAL A 47 -2.43 -6.58 6.02
N ARG A 48 -3.52 -5.94 6.42
CA ARG A 48 -3.51 -4.51 6.71
C ARG A 48 -2.49 -4.16 7.79
N LYS A 49 -2.44 -4.95 8.86
CA LYS A 49 -1.47 -4.73 9.94
C LYS A 49 -0.04 -4.86 9.45
N ALA A 50 0.22 -5.88 8.64
CA ALA A 50 1.55 -6.09 8.07
C ALA A 50 1.95 -4.93 7.16
N VAL A 51 1.02 -4.46 6.34
CA VAL A 51 1.24 -3.31 5.45
C VAL A 51 1.59 -2.08 6.26
N HIS A 52 0.79 -1.76 7.28
CA HIS A 52 1.01 -0.56 8.08
C HIS A 52 2.33 -0.64 8.85
N ALA A 53 2.69 -1.82 9.36
CA ALA A 53 3.97 -2.00 10.06
C ALA A 53 5.14 -1.75 9.11
N TYR A 54 5.03 -2.26 7.88
CA TYR A 54 6.09 -2.05 6.88
C TYR A 54 6.20 -0.58 6.51
N LEU A 55 5.08 0.09 6.25
CA LEU A 55 5.07 1.49 5.84
C LEU A 55 5.68 2.40 6.90
N LYS A 56 5.45 2.11 8.17
CA LYS A 56 6.00 2.92 9.26
C LYS A 56 7.53 2.95 9.27
N ARG A 57 8.18 1.90 8.78
CA ARG A 57 9.64 1.84 8.79
C ARG A 57 10.25 2.06 7.40
N CYS A 58 9.43 2.38 6.41
CA CYS A 58 9.91 2.59 5.04
C CYS A 58 10.28 4.05 4.83
N LYS A 59 11.54 4.30 4.52
CA LYS A 59 12.06 5.67 4.41
C LYS A 59 11.41 6.49 3.30
N GLY A 60 11.04 5.86 2.22
CA GLY A 60 10.44 6.58 1.09
C GLY A 60 8.99 6.95 1.28
N VAL A 61 8.38 6.58 2.40
CA VAL A 61 6.97 6.86 2.68
C VAL A 61 6.86 8.08 3.57
N ALA A 62 6.20 9.12 3.06
CA ALA A 62 5.97 10.35 3.83
C ALA A 62 4.83 10.16 4.83
N SER A 63 3.73 9.55 4.39
CA SER A 63 2.58 9.30 5.26
C SER A 63 1.68 8.27 4.60
N PHE A 64 0.76 7.73 5.36
CA PHE A 64 -0.25 6.83 4.82
C PHE A 64 -1.52 6.92 5.66
N ARG A 65 -2.64 6.57 5.06
CA ARG A 65 -3.94 6.55 5.71
C ARG A 65 -4.84 5.51 5.09
N LEU A 66 -5.86 5.11 5.81
CA LEU A 66 -6.89 4.28 5.22
C LEU A 66 -7.66 5.08 4.17
N GLY A 67 -8.29 4.40 3.24
CA GLY A 67 -9.09 5.04 2.21
C GLY A 67 -10.31 5.72 2.80
N ARG A 68 -10.81 6.70 2.05
CA ARG A 68 -12.05 7.40 2.37
C ARG A 68 -13.18 6.78 1.57
N TYR A 69 -14.38 7.28 1.79
CA TYR A 69 -15.53 6.87 1.01
C TYR A 69 -15.23 7.08 -0.48
N GLY A 70 -15.42 6.03 -1.27
CA GLY A 70 -15.11 6.07 -2.69
C GLY A 70 -13.69 5.66 -3.05
N GLU A 71 -12.82 5.50 -2.06
CA GLU A 71 -11.42 5.08 -2.28
C GLU A 71 -11.18 3.62 -1.90
N GLY A 72 -12.17 2.94 -1.35
CA GLY A 72 -12.00 1.57 -0.86
C GLY A 72 -12.03 1.47 0.64
N GLU A 73 -12.17 2.58 1.33
CA GLU A 73 -12.36 2.65 2.77
C GLU A 73 -11.30 1.86 3.54
N ASP A 74 -11.67 1.04 4.53
CA ASP A 74 -10.71 0.32 5.35
C ASP A 74 -10.11 -0.92 4.67
N GLY A 75 -10.52 -1.20 3.43
CA GLY A 75 -9.89 -2.25 2.62
C GLY A 75 -8.68 -1.77 1.83
N VAL A 76 -8.37 -0.49 1.92
CA VAL A 76 -7.35 0.18 1.12
C VAL A 76 -6.54 1.12 1.99
N THR A 77 -5.25 1.25 1.69
CA THR A 77 -4.39 2.28 2.29
C THR A 77 -3.83 3.16 1.17
N ILE A 78 -3.96 4.46 1.35
CA ILE A 78 -3.41 5.44 0.42
C ILE A 78 -2.06 5.88 0.98
N VAL A 79 -1.02 5.79 0.17
CA VAL A 79 0.36 6.06 0.59
C VAL A 79 0.90 7.27 -0.15
N GLU A 80 1.40 8.25 0.61
CA GLU A 80 2.09 9.39 0.03
C GLU A 80 3.59 9.11 0.06
N LEU A 81 4.22 9.20 -1.10
CA LEU A 81 5.66 8.97 -1.23
C LEU A 81 6.41 10.30 -1.17
N SER A 82 7.57 10.27 -0.54
CA SER A 82 8.38 11.49 -0.43
C SER A 82 9.30 11.70 -1.61
#